data_6321cffb17fe30c67758c4906d04cf2c
#
_entry.id   6321cffb17fe30c67758c4906d04cf2c
#
_cell.length_a   1.000
_cell.length_b   1.000
_cell.length_c   1.000
_cell.angle_alpha   90.00
_cell.angle_beta   90.00
_cell.angle_gamma   90.00
#
_symmetry.space_group_name_H-M   'P 1'
#
loop_
_entity.id
_entity.type
_entity.pdbx_description
1 polymer ?
#
loop_
_entity_poly.entity_id
_entity_poly.type
_entity_poly.pdbx_seq_one_letter_code
_entity_poly.pdbx_strand_id
1 'polypeptide(L)'
;LKEDDNKELKDSFKELVVVSDYNTAFMNLDSNAVEAIAMDIGVAMYQMESRDGKYKILDDVLSAEQYAVGFAKNNTELRDKVQKTLDEMREDGKFAEIAEKWDLTDSVID
;
A
#
# COMPACT_ATOMS: atom_id res chain seq x y z
N LEU A 1 -5.29 -10.93 4.65
CA LEU A 1 -5.56 -11.84 5.80
C LEU A 1 -6.45 -13.05 5.46
N LYS A 2 -6.90 -13.17 4.22
CA LYS A 2 -7.65 -14.36 3.76
C LYS A 2 -6.77 -15.44 3.14
N GLU A 3 -5.49 -15.16 2.95
CA GLU A 3 -4.52 -16.11 2.40
C GLU A 3 -3.92 -16.98 3.51
N ASP A 4 -3.52 -18.19 3.15
CA ASP A 4 -3.02 -19.19 4.11
C ASP A 4 -1.80 -18.73 4.90
N ASP A 5 -0.97 -17.87 4.31
CA ASP A 5 0.27 -17.35 4.92
C ASP A 5 0.02 -16.52 6.20
N ASN A 6 -1.17 -15.93 6.36
CA ASN A 6 -1.55 -15.13 7.53
C ASN A 6 -2.58 -15.84 8.42
N LYS A 7 -2.77 -17.15 8.25
CA LYS A 7 -3.79 -17.89 8.99
C LYS A 7 -3.55 -17.87 10.50
N GLU A 8 -2.32 -18.12 10.93
CA GLU A 8 -1.96 -18.13 12.36
C GLU A 8 -2.20 -16.76 13.00
N LEU A 9 -1.81 -15.69 12.31
CA LEU A 9 -2.05 -14.34 12.77
C LEU A 9 -3.55 -14.04 12.86
N LYS A 10 -4.32 -14.40 11.83
CA LYS A 10 -5.77 -14.24 11.82
C LYS A 10 -6.44 -15.00 12.96
N ASP A 11 -6.03 -16.23 13.23
CA ASP A 11 -6.58 -17.08 14.29
C ASP A 11 -6.19 -16.57 15.71
N SER A 12 -5.18 -15.71 15.82
CA SER A 12 -4.78 -15.06 17.07
C SER A 12 -5.66 -13.85 17.45
N PHE A 13 -6.42 -13.29 16.49
CA PHE A 13 -7.31 -12.18 16.75
C PHE A 13 -8.56 -12.63 17.50
N LYS A 14 -9.02 -11.80 18.42
CA LYS A 14 -10.32 -12.00 19.05
C LYS A 14 -11.44 -11.97 18.01
N GLU A 15 -11.36 -11.05 17.07
CA GLU A 15 -12.32 -10.88 15.98
C GLU A 15 -11.65 -10.20 14.78
N LEU A 16 -11.99 -10.62 13.58
CA LEU A 16 -11.63 -9.94 12.32
C LEU A 16 -12.88 -9.30 11.72
N VAL A 17 -12.97 -7.99 11.81
CA VAL A 17 -14.07 -7.20 11.22
C VAL A 17 -13.70 -6.83 9.79
N VAL A 18 -14.51 -7.24 8.83
CA VAL A 18 -14.32 -6.88 7.41
C VAL A 18 -15.23 -5.72 7.07
N VAL A 19 -14.65 -4.65 6.53
CA VAL A 19 -15.36 -3.43 6.12
C VAL A 19 -15.24 -3.21 4.62
N SER A 20 -16.13 -2.42 4.05
CA SER A 20 -16.20 -2.19 2.60
C SER A 20 -15.30 -1.06 2.11
N ASP A 21 -14.85 -0.19 3.00
CA ASP A 21 -14.06 0.99 2.67
C ASP A 21 -13.16 1.45 3.82
N TYR A 22 -12.15 2.23 3.49
CA TYR A 22 -11.15 2.71 4.45
C TYR A 22 -11.71 3.74 5.44
N ASN A 23 -12.68 4.55 5.07
CA ASN A 23 -13.27 5.52 5.99
C ASN A 23 -13.99 4.79 7.14
N THR A 24 -14.75 3.75 6.83
CA THR A 24 -15.38 2.90 7.84
C THR A 24 -14.35 2.24 8.75
N ALA A 25 -13.21 1.77 8.19
CA ALA A 25 -12.12 1.22 9.00
C ALA A 25 -11.57 2.24 10.00
N PHE A 26 -11.28 3.47 9.55
CA PHE A 26 -10.80 4.54 10.43
C PHE A 26 -11.85 4.98 11.46
N MET A 27 -13.12 5.05 11.09
CA MET A 27 -14.19 5.34 12.06
C MET A 27 -14.27 4.29 13.17
N ASN A 28 -14.10 3.02 12.83
CA ASN A 28 -14.05 1.94 13.81
C ASN A 28 -12.82 2.07 14.73
N LEU A 29 -11.67 2.44 14.20
CA LEU A 29 -10.47 2.68 14.97
C LEU A 29 -10.63 3.90 15.90
N ASP A 30 -11.15 5.01 15.40
CA ASP A 30 -11.38 6.25 16.16
C ASP A 30 -12.38 6.06 17.31
N SER A 31 -13.38 5.22 17.12
CA SER A 31 -14.36 4.88 18.14
C SER A 31 -13.92 3.78 19.11
N ASN A 32 -12.70 3.25 18.96
CA ASN A 32 -12.19 2.08 19.68
C ASN A 32 -13.05 0.81 19.49
N ALA A 33 -13.77 0.70 18.39
CA ALA A 33 -14.48 -0.53 18.01
C ALA A 33 -13.50 -1.61 17.53
N VAL A 34 -12.36 -1.18 16.99
CA VAL A 34 -11.21 -2.03 16.66
C VAL A 34 -9.92 -1.40 17.20
N GLU A 35 -8.91 -2.20 17.44
CA GLU A 35 -7.63 -1.78 18.01
C GLU A 35 -6.57 -1.54 16.95
N ALA A 36 -6.74 -2.15 15.77
CA ALA A 36 -5.86 -2.00 14.62
C ALA A 36 -6.65 -2.17 13.32
N ILE A 37 -6.11 -1.63 12.23
CA ILE A 37 -6.60 -1.85 10.88
C ILE A 37 -5.48 -2.36 9.97
N ALA A 38 -5.83 -3.28 9.07
CA ALA A 38 -4.93 -3.77 8.03
C ALA A 38 -5.34 -3.15 6.69
N MET A 39 -4.40 -2.52 6.01
CA MET A 39 -4.66 -1.83 4.75
C MET A 39 -3.38 -1.64 3.94
N ASP A 40 -3.51 -1.16 2.72
CA ASP A 40 -2.41 -0.76 1.87
C ASP A 40 -1.59 0.39 2.49
N ILE A 41 -0.26 0.29 2.42
CA ILE A 41 0.65 1.27 3.04
C ILE A 41 0.51 2.67 2.44
N GLY A 42 0.39 2.79 1.12
CA GLY A 42 0.26 4.09 0.45
C GLY A 42 -1.04 4.80 0.85
N VAL A 43 -2.13 4.05 0.96
CA VAL A 43 -3.42 4.59 1.44
C VAL A 43 -3.33 4.95 2.93
N ALA A 44 -2.67 4.13 3.75
CA ALA A 44 -2.48 4.44 5.17
C ALA A 44 -1.74 5.76 5.36
N MET A 45 -0.62 5.97 4.67
CA MET A 45 0.18 7.20 4.74
C MET A 45 -0.64 8.42 4.32
N TYR A 46 -1.34 8.35 3.20
CA TYR A 46 -2.23 9.42 2.72
C TYR A 46 -3.35 9.76 3.73
N GLN A 47 -3.99 8.75 4.30
CA GLN A 47 -5.05 8.95 5.29
C GLN A 47 -4.50 9.54 6.60
N MET A 48 -3.32 9.15 7.02
CA MET A 48 -2.67 9.66 8.23
C MET A 48 -2.27 11.13 8.10
N GLU A 49 -1.77 11.55 6.94
CA GLU A 49 -1.42 12.95 6.66
C GLU A 49 -2.60 13.89 6.91
N SER A 50 -3.81 13.47 6.55
CA SER A 50 -5.04 14.24 6.72
C SER A 50 -5.67 14.16 8.12
N ARG A 51 -5.13 13.37 9.06
CA ARG A 51 -5.75 13.01 10.34
C ARG A 51 -4.92 13.35 11.59
N ASP A 52 -4.03 14.33 11.51
CA ASP A 52 -3.31 14.92 12.65
C ASP A 52 -2.58 13.94 13.59
N GLY A 53 -1.84 12.98 13.05
CA GLY A 53 -0.85 12.21 13.81
C GLY A 53 -1.37 11.30 14.93
N LYS A 54 -2.64 10.93 14.91
CA LYS A 54 -3.27 10.06 15.92
C LYS A 54 -2.91 8.58 15.80
N TYR A 55 -2.27 8.19 14.68
CA TYR A 55 -2.04 6.79 14.32
C TYR A 55 -0.57 6.49 14.20
N LYS A 56 -0.23 5.23 14.34
CA LYS A 56 1.10 4.70 14.12
C LYS A 56 1.02 3.52 13.14
N ILE A 57 1.92 3.49 12.18
CA ILE A 57 2.16 2.30 11.35
C ILE A 57 3.07 1.38 12.15
N LEU A 58 2.72 0.09 12.23
CA LEU A 58 3.54 -0.92 12.86
C LEU A 58 4.64 -1.38 11.91
N ASP A 59 5.76 -1.83 12.47
CA ASP A 59 6.92 -2.28 11.70
C ASP A 59 6.66 -3.64 11.01
N ASP A 60 5.74 -4.44 11.56
CA ASP A 60 5.38 -5.73 10.99
C ASP A 60 4.51 -5.56 9.74
N VAL A 61 4.90 -6.21 8.65
CA VAL A 61 4.23 -6.19 7.35
C VAL A 61 3.47 -7.51 7.15
N LEU A 62 2.17 -7.42 6.83
CA LEU A 62 1.32 -8.59 6.61
C LEU A 62 1.57 -9.28 5.28
N SER A 63 1.85 -8.52 4.24
CA SER A 63 2.28 -8.99 2.92
C SER A 63 3.05 -7.92 2.19
N ALA A 64 3.97 -8.33 1.33
CA ALA A 64 4.66 -7.46 0.39
C ALA A 64 4.08 -7.68 -1.01
N GLU A 65 3.75 -6.60 -1.70
CA GLU A 65 3.16 -6.60 -3.04
C GLU A 65 4.02 -5.76 -3.99
N GLN A 66 3.89 -6.06 -5.28
CA GLN A 66 4.47 -5.23 -6.34
C GLN A 66 3.35 -4.68 -7.21
N TYR A 67 3.38 -3.38 -7.47
CA TYR A 67 2.47 -2.75 -8.40
C TYR A 67 2.99 -2.83 -9.82
N ALA A 68 2.09 -3.02 -10.77
CA ALA A 68 2.41 -3.03 -12.18
C ALA A 68 1.36 -2.27 -12.98
N VAL A 69 1.80 -1.72 -14.12
CA VAL A 69 0.89 -1.09 -15.08
C VAL A 69 0.39 -2.14 -16.06
N GLY A 70 -0.93 -2.32 -16.12
CA GLY A 70 -1.57 -3.24 -17.06
C GLY A 70 -1.89 -2.58 -18.40
N PHE A 71 -1.72 -3.33 -19.49
CA PHE A 71 -2.02 -2.88 -20.85
C PHE A 71 -2.96 -3.87 -21.55
N ALA A 72 -3.70 -3.39 -22.55
CA ALA A 72 -4.44 -4.29 -23.42
C ALA A 72 -3.48 -5.29 -24.10
N LYS A 73 -3.89 -6.56 -24.19
CA LYS A 73 -3.06 -7.69 -24.63
C LYS A 73 -2.34 -7.45 -25.98
N ASN A 74 -2.96 -6.70 -26.87
CA ASN A 74 -2.44 -6.40 -28.21
C ASN A 74 -1.72 -5.03 -28.28
N ASN A 75 -1.64 -4.27 -27.20
CA ASN A 75 -0.97 -2.95 -27.18
C ASN A 75 0.45 -3.05 -26.62
N THR A 76 1.26 -3.90 -27.24
CA THR A 76 2.64 -4.15 -26.85
C THR A 76 3.55 -2.94 -27.07
N GLU A 77 3.27 -2.14 -28.11
CA GLU A 77 4.05 -0.94 -28.42
C GLU A 77 3.97 0.09 -27.28
N LEU A 78 2.78 0.36 -26.77
CA LEU A 78 2.61 1.28 -25.63
C LEU A 78 3.26 0.72 -24.35
N ARG A 79 3.08 -0.58 -24.08
CA ARG A 79 3.73 -1.25 -22.96
C ARG A 79 5.24 -1.07 -23.00
N ASP A 80 5.85 -1.32 -24.13
CA ASP A 80 7.31 -1.28 -24.28
C ASP A 80 7.84 0.17 -24.17
N LYS A 81 7.09 1.14 -24.67
CA LYS A 81 7.42 2.57 -24.50
C LYS A 81 7.36 3.00 -23.04
N VAL A 82 6.30 2.62 -22.32
CA VAL A 82 6.15 2.93 -20.89
C VAL A 82 7.25 2.25 -20.08
N GLN A 83 7.51 0.96 -20.32
CA GLN A 83 8.58 0.24 -19.62
C GLN A 83 9.94 0.92 -19.82
N LYS A 84 10.29 1.22 -21.06
CA LYS A 84 11.53 1.92 -21.37
C LYS A 84 11.66 3.27 -20.68
N THR A 85 10.57 4.05 -20.65
CA THR A 85 10.56 5.35 -19.96
C THR A 85 10.75 5.20 -18.45
N LEU A 86 10.11 4.21 -17.82
CA LEU A 86 10.30 3.92 -16.39
C LEU A 86 11.75 3.49 -16.10
N ASP A 87 12.36 2.69 -16.96
CA ASP A 87 13.76 2.29 -16.82
C ASP A 87 14.70 3.49 -16.93
N GLU A 88 14.49 4.37 -17.91
CA GLU A 88 15.23 5.64 -18.06
C GLU A 88 15.06 6.55 -16.83
N MET A 89 13.86 6.67 -16.28
CA MET A 89 13.60 7.46 -15.08
C MET A 89 14.27 6.87 -13.82
N ARG A 90 14.49 5.57 -13.78
CA ARG A 90 15.25 4.92 -12.70
C ARG A 90 16.74 5.23 -12.84
N GLU A 91 17.28 5.13 -14.05
CA GLU A 91 18.70 5.39 -14.33
C GLU A 91 19.10 6.86 -14.10
N ASP A 92 18.24 7.81 -14.47
CA ASP A 92 18.51 9.25 -14.32
C ASP A 92 18.14 9.82 -12.93
N GLY A 93 17.56 8.98 -12.04
CA GLY A 93 17.18 9.35 -10.67
C GLY A 93 15.83 10.05 -10.55
N LYS A 94 15.11 10.28 -11.65
CA LYS A 94 13.80 10.94 -11.63
C LYS A 94 12.76 10.15 -10.88
N PHE A 95 12.82 8.84 -10.96
CA PHE A 95 11.91 7.95 -10.24
C PHE A 95 12.09 8.09 -8.72
N ALA A 96 13.35 8.11 -8.26
CA ALA A 96 13.67 8.31 -6.84
C ALA A 96 13.24 9.68 -6.33
N GLU A 97 13.46 10.76 -7.10
CA GLU A 97 13.00 12.12 -6.79
C GLU A 97 11.48 12.17 -6.57
N ILE A 98 10.71 11.50 -7.43
CA ILE A 98 9.25 11.45 -7.32
C ILE A 98 8.85 10.64 -6.08
N ALA A 99 9.48 9.51 -5.82
CA ALA A 99 9.21 8.68 -4.65
C ALA A 99 9.49 9.45 -3.35
N GLU A 100 10.59 10.19 -3.27
CA GLU A 100 10.93 11.04 -2.13
C GLU A 100 9.87 12.12 -1.91
N LYS A 101 9.42 12.78 -2.98
CA LYS A 101 8.37 13.80 -2.91
C LYS A 101 7.06 13.29 -2.29
N TRP A 102 6.75 12.01 -2.51
CA TRP A 102 5.52 11.37 -2.03
C TRP A 102 5.73 10.48 -0.82
N ASP A 103 6.91 10.54 -0.20
CA ASP A 103 7.28 9.74 0.98
C ASP A 103 7.17 8.21 0.73
N LEU A 104 7.48 7.79 -0.50
CA LEU A 104 7.38 6.41 -0.98
C LEU A 104 8.76 5.80 -1.31
N THR A 105 9.83 6.33 -0.76
CA THR A 105 11.20 5.88 -1.06
C THR A 105 11.38 4.38 -0.77
N ASP A 106 10.83 3.89 0.34
CA ASP A 106 10.90 2.49 0.74
C ASP A 106 10.03 1.55 -0.11
N SER A 107 9.18 2.11 -0.97
CA SER A 107 8.30 1.38 -1.88
C SER A 107 8.88 1.21 -3.29
N VAL A 108 10.04 1.80 -3.55
CA VAL A 108 10.72 1.69 -4.85
C VAL A 108 11.44 0.35 -4.92
N ILE A 109 11.15 -0.45 -5.94
CA ILE A 109 11.88 -1.68 -6.25
C ILE A 109 13.00 -1.39 -7.25
N ASP A 110 14.09 -2.08 -7.09
CA ASP A 110 15.25 -2.03 -7.99
C ASP A 110 15.00 -2.78 -9.32
#